data_f323415189af1d421c1ec52067de577d
#
_entry.id   f323415189af1d421c1ec52067de577d
#
_cell.length_a   1.000
_cell.length_b   1.000
_cell.length_c   1.000
_cell.angle_alpha   90.00
_cell.angle_beta   90.00
_cell.angle_gamma   90.00
#
_symmetry.space_group_name_H-M   'P 1'
#
loop_
_entity.id
_entity.type
_entity.pdbx_description
1 polymer ?
#
loop_
_entity_poly.entity_id
_entity_poly.type
_entity_poly.pdbx_seq_one_letter_code
_entity_poly.pdbx_strand_id
1 'polypeptide(L)'
;MLVPQFTILYVANPARSALFYRELFGHPPVEESPTFAMFVFESGARLALWSSATVEPAVTQSAGAMELAFPLPDEASVDTGLAEWRARGLTILQQPTMMEFGYTGMALDPDGHRLRLYCLGAGPT
;
A
#
# COMPACT_ATOMS: atom_id res chain seq x y z
N MET A 1 4.08 24.00 -11.84
CA MET A 1 4.42 23.26 -10.60
C MET A 1 4.10 21.78 -10.76
N LEU A 2 4.99 20.90 -10.33
CA LEU A 2 4.80 19.46 -10.43
C LEU A 2 4.13 18.94 -9.16
N VAL A 3 3.05 18.16 -9.33
CA VAL A 3 2.34 17.54 -8.20
C VAL A 3 2.25 16.04 -8.47
N PRO A 4 2.81 15.18 -7.59
CA PRO A 4 2.73 13.74 -7.81
C PRO A 4 1.30 13.25 -7.57
N GLN A 5 0.75 12.52 -8.54
CA GLN A 5 -0.61 11.99 -8.47
C GLN A 5 -0.70 10.51 -8.86
N PHE A 6 0.42 9.93 -9.22
CA PHE A 6 0.46 8.57 -9.74
C PHE A 6 1.58 7.81 -9.03
N THR A 7 1.24 6.74 -8.34
CA THR A 7 2.22 5.84 -7.72
C THR A 7 2.28 4.57 -8.55
N ILE A 8 3.48 4.14 -8.92
CA ILE A 8 3.68 2.92 -9.68
C ILE A 8 4.55 1.98 -8.85
N LEU A 9 4.04 0.78 -8.59
CA LEU A 9 4.77 -0.27 -7.88
C LEU A 9 5.21 -1.31 -8.90
N TYR A 10 6.46 -1.69 -8.84
CA TYR A 10 6.99 -2.79 -9.67
C TYR A 10 6.74 -4.09 -8.93
N VAL A 11 6.05 -5.01 -9.58
CA VAL A 11 5.59 -6.25 -8.96
C VAL A 11 5.97 -7.46 -9.83
N ALA A 12 6.15 -8.61 -9.18
CA ALA A 12 6.51 -9.82 -9.90
C ALA A 12 5.34 -10.35 -10.75
N ASN A 13 4.10 -10.19 -10.25
CA ASN A 13 2.92 -10.73 -10.90
C ASN A 13 1.74 -9.75 -10.76
N PRO A 14 1.50 -8.90 -11.77
CA PRO A 14 0.41 -7.92 -11.70
C PRO A 14 -0.97 -8.51 -11.43
N ALA A 15 -1.28 -9.70 -11.95
CA ALA A 15 -2.58 -10.33 -11.71
C ALA A 15 -2.77 -10.68 -10.23
N ARG A 16 -1.74 -11.26 -9.61
CA ARG A 16 -1.76 -11.58 -8.17
C ARG A 16 -1.84 -10.31 -7.33
N SER A 17 -1.04 -9.32 -7.66
CA SER A 17 -1.03 -8.04 -6.94
C SER A 17 -2.34 -7.29 -7.10
N ALA A 18 -2.96 -7.35 -8.28
CA ALA A 18 -4.26 -6.72 -8.51
C ALA A 18 -5.34 -7.34 -7.62
N LEU A 19 -5.34 -8.67 -7.45
CA LEU A 19 -6.26 -9.33 -6.53
C LEU A 19 -6.04 -8.88 -5.08
N PHE A 20 -4.78 -8.80 -4.67
CA PHE A 20 -4.40 -8.35 -3.34
C PHE A 20 -4.92 -6.93 -3.07
N TYR A 21 -4.64 -6.00 -3.97
CA TYR A 21 -5.03 -4.59 -3.79
C TYR A 21 -6.54 -4.37 -3.97
N ARG A 22 -7.20 -5.18 -4.79
CA ARG A 22 -8.65 -5.17 -4.90
C ARG A 22 -9.31 -5.46 -3.56
N GLU A 23 -8.79 -6.46 -2.84
CA GLU A 23 -9.27 -6.79 -1.49
C GLU A 23 -9.02 -5.65 -0.51
N LEU A 24 -7.85 -5.01 -0.64
CA LEU A 24 -7.45 -3.93 0.24
C LEU A 24 -8.29 -2.67 0.02
N PHE A 25 -8.50 -2.28 -1.25
CA PHE A 25 -9.18 -1.05 -1.61
C PHE A 25 -10.70 -1.18 -1.69
N GLY A 26 -11.20 -2.40 -1.83
CA GLY A 26 -12.63 -2.65 -1.92
C GLY A 26 -13.23 -2.38 -3.30
N HIS A 27 -12.40 -2.17 -4.33
CA HIS A 27 -12.88 -2.02 -5.71
C HIS A 27 -11.84 -2.55 -6.70
N PRO A 28 -12.28 -2.95 -7.91
CA PRO A 28 -11.36 -3.51 -8.91
C PRO A 28 -10.53 -2.44 -9.59
N PRO A 29 -9.42 -2.84 -10.26
CA PRO A 29 -8.68 -1.91 -11.11
C PRO A 29 -9.54 -1.51 -12.31
N VAL A 30 -9.26 -0.34 -12.88
CA VAL A 30 -9.95 0.16 -14.08
C VAL A 30 -9.27 -0.33 -15.35
N GLU A 31 -8.04 -0.81 -15.24
CA GLU A 31 -7.26 -1.33 -16.36
C GLU A 31 -6.48 -2.54 -15.87
N GLU A 32 -6.46 -3.60 -16.66
CA GLU A 32 -5.81 -4.84 -16.27
C GLU A 32 -5.30 -5.59 -17.49
N SER A 33 -4.03 -5.99 -17.44
CA SER A 33 -3.39 -6.82 -18.45
C SER A 33 -2.37 -7.72 -17.74
N PRO A 34 -1.76 -8.69 -18.42
CA PRO A 34 -0.75 -9.54 -17.79
C PRO A 34 0.46 -8.78 -17.26
N THR A 35 0.74 -7.58 -17.78
CA THR A 35 1.92 -6.81 -17.41
C THR A 35 1.63 -5.54 -16.63
N PHE A 36 0.35 -5.15 -16.48
CA PHE A 36 0.00 -3.86 -15.91
C PHE A 36 -1.43 -3.86 -15.38
N ALA A 37 -1.63 -3.30 -14.19
CA ALA A 37 -2.96 -3.06 -13.64
C ALA A 37 -2.97 -1.67 -13.02
N MET A 38 -4.11 -0.97 -13.08
CA MET A 38 -4.21 0.38 -12.56
C MET A 38 -5.52 0.61 -11.81
N PHE A 39 -5.40 1.19 -10.61
CA PHE A 39 -6.52 1.63 -9.79
C PHE A 39 -6.62 3.15 -9.85
N VAL A 40 -7.84 3.66 -9.85
CA VAL A 40 -8.11 5.10 -9.75
C VAL A 40 -8.98 5.33 -8.52
N PHE A 41 -8.60 6.29 -7.70
CA PHE A 41 -9.31 6.63 -6.47
C PHE A 41 -10.21 7.84 -6.69
N GLU A 42 -11.18 8.05 -5.80
CA GLU A 42 -12.11 9.18 -5.90
C GLU A 42 -11.39 10.54 -5.96
N SER A 43 -10.26 10.64 -5.28
CA SER A 43 -9.44 11.85 -5.31
C SER A 43 -8.84 12.17 -6.67
N GLY A 44 -8.86 11.19 -7.59
CA GLY A 44 -8.17 11.27 -8.88
C GLY A 44 -6.76 10.70 -8.84
N ALA A 45 -6.25 10.36 -7.65
CA ALA A 45 -4.95 9.70 -7.53
C ALA A 45 -5.00 8.31 -8.14
N ARG A 46 -3.87 7.82 -8.59
CA ARG A 46 -3.76 6.52 -9.25
C ARG A 46 -2.66 5.67 -8.63
N LEU A 47 -2.89 4.37 -8.62
CA LEU A 47 -1.89 3.39 -8.25
C LEU A 47 -1.83 2.34 -9.34
N ALA A 48 -0.65 2.11 -9.89
CA ALA A 48 -0.45 1.06 -10.88
C ALA A 48 0.50 -0.01 -10.36
N LEU A 49 0.31 -1.20 -10.92
CA LEU A 49 1.12 -2.38 -10.66
C LEU A 49 1.72 -2.78 -12.00
N TRP A 50 3.01 -2.60 -12.16
CA TRP A 50 3.71 -2.84 -13.43
C TRP A 50 4.66 -4.02 -13.26
N SER A 51 4.61 -4.99 -14.16
CA SER A 51 5.49 -6.16 -14.09
C SER A 51 6.95 -5.74 -14.04
N SER A 52 7.67 -6.18 -13.03
CA SER A 52 9.10 -5.90 -12.89
C SER A 52 9.93 -6.50 -14.04
N ALA A 53 9.37 -7.49 -14.74
CA ALA A 53 10.04 -8.11 -15.90
C ALA A 53 9.91 -7.28 -17.17
N THR A 54 8.95 -6.36 -17.25
CA THR A 54 8.68 -5.58 -18.47
C THR A 54 8.87 -4.08 -18.32
N VAL A 55 9.00 -3.58 -17.09
CA VAL A 55 9.18 -2.14 -16.87
C VAL A 55 10.47 -1.65 -17.52
N GLU A 56 10.39 -0.46 -18.11
CA GLU A 56 11.56 0.19 -18.70
C GLU A 56 11.71 1.62 -18.18
N PRO A 57 12.91 2.04 -17.80
CA PRO A 57 14.14 1.22 -17.70
C PRO A 57 14.01 0.08 -16.71
N ALA A 58 14.83 -0.96 -16.88
CA ALA A 58 14.77 -2.15 -16.02
C ALA A 58 14.93 -1.80 -14.55
N VAL A 59 14.16 -2.47 -13.70
CA VAL A 59 14.23 -2.25 -12.26
C VAL A 59 15.56 -2.78 -11.72
N THR A 60 16.18 -2.02 -10.80
CA THR A 60 17.48 -2.35 -10.24
C THR A 60 17.43 -2.55 -8.72
N GLN A 61 16.32 -2.24 -8.08
CA GLN A 61 16.15 -2.31 -6.63
C GLN A 61 14.97 -3.19 -6.28
N SER A 62 15.06 -3.91 -5.16
CA SER A 62 13.93 -4.66 -4.63
C SER A 62 12.98 -3.74 -3.85
N ALA A 63 11.75 -4.21 -3.62
CA ALA A 63 10.74 -3.48 -2.86
C ALA A 63 11.17 -3.25 -1.41
N GLY A 64 10.56 -2.26 -0.75
CA GLY A 64 10.75 -2.00 0.67
C GLY A 64 11.38 -0.65 1.01
N ALA A 65 11.72 0.15 0.00
CA ALA A 65 12.36 1.46 0.22
C ALA A 65 11.37 2.63 0.25
N MET A 66 10.08 2.35 0.16
CA MET A 66 9.00 3.34 0.28
C MET A 66 7.79 2.66 0.89
N GLU A 67 6.77 3.44 1.22
CA GLU A 67 5.55 2.86 1.78
C GLU A 67 4.29 3.55 1.27
N LEU A 68 3.20 2.79 1.25
CA LEU A 68 1.86 3.32 1.08
C LEU A 68 1.29 3.49 2.48
N ALA A 69 0.81 4.68 2.80
CA ALA A 69 0.32 4.99 4.14
C ALA A 69 -1.16 5.33 4.09
N PHE A 70 -1.92 4.73 5.00
CA PHE A 70 -3.37 4.83 5.07
C PHE A 70 -3.77 5.48 6.39
N PRO A 71 -4.34 6.70 6.37
CA PRO A 71 -4.77 7.35 7.60
C PRO A 71 -6.05 6.71 8.14
N LEU A 72 -6.12 6.54 9.44
CA LEU A 72 -7.28 6.04 10.14
C LEU A 72 -7.69 7.02 11.24
N PRO A 73 -8.97 7.02 11.64
CA PRO A 73 -9.48 8.05 12.55
C PRO A 73 -9.02 7.91 14.01
N ASP A 74 -8.65 6.70 14.46
CA ASP A 74 -8.32 6.45 15.85
C ASP A 74 -7.40 5.25 16.02
N GLU A 75 -6.89 5.06 17.24
CA GLU A 75 -5.98 3.96 17.57
C GLU A 75 -6.67 2.60 17.46
N ALA A 76 -7.94 2.51 17.85
CA ALA A 76 -8.69 1.27 17.76
C ALA A 76 -8.79 0.78 16.31
N SER A 77 -8.93 1.70 15.35
CA SER A 77 -8.97 1.37 13.92
C SER A 77 -7.63 0.82 13.43
N VAL A 78 -6.52 1.33 13.97
CA VAL A 78 -5.20 0.79 13.64
C VAL A 78 -5.08 -0.65 14.14
N ASP A 79 -5.46 -0.90 15.39
CA ASP A 79 -5.43 -2.25 15.97
C ASP A 79 -6.28 -3.21 15.15
N THR A 80 -7.53 -2.82 14.87
CA THR A 80 -8.47 -3.64 14.12
C THR A 80 -7.98 -3.91 12.70
N GLY A 81 -7.51 -2.87 12.03
CA GLY A 81 -7.02 -2.98 10.65
C GLY A 81 -5.82 -3.89 10.54
N LEU A 82 -4.88 -3.78 11.47
CA LEU A 82 -3.69 -4.64 11.45
C LEU A 82 -4.04 -6.09 11.79
N ALA A 83 -4.97 -6.30 12.72
CA ALA A 83 -5.46 -7.64 13.05
C ALA A 83 -6.15 -8.29 11.84
N GLU A 84 -6.94 -7.52 11.09
CA GLU A 84 -7.55 -7.98 9.85
C GLU A 84 -6.52 -8.37 8.80
N TRP A 85 -5.51 -7.54 8.62
CA TRP A 85 -4.44 -7.84 7.68
C TRP A 85 -3.70 -9.11 8.08
N ARG A 86 -3.42 -9.28 9.36
CA ARG A 86 -2.81 -10.52 9.85
C ARG A 86 -3.69 -11.72 9.54
N ALA A 87 -4.98 -11.62 9.79
CA ALA A 87 -5.92 -12.70 9.54
C ALA A 87 -6.01 -13.05 8.05
N ARG A 88 -5.78 -12.07 7.16
CA ARG A 88 -5.74 -12.28 5.71
C ARG A 88 -4.40 -12.83 5.23
N GLY A 89 -3.43 -13.02 6.12
CA GLY A 89 -2.14 -13.60 5.78
C GLY A 89 -1.04 -12.64 5.42
N LEU A 90 -1.23 -11.33 5.61
CA LEU A 90 -0.15 -10.37 5.36
C LEU A 90 0.95 -10.55 6.39
N THR A 91 2.19 -10.38 5.94
CA THR A 91 3.34 -10.35 6.83
C THR A 91 3.32 -9.04 7.62
N ILE A 92 3.29 -9.13 8.94
CA ILE A 92 3.30 -7.94 9.80
C ILE A 92 4.76 -7.57 10.08
N LEU A 93 5.12 -6.36 9.69
CA LEU A 93 6.48 -5.85 9.90
C LEU A 93 6.59 -5.06 11.19
N GLN A 94 5.52 -4.41 11.62
CA GLN A 94 5.49 -3.64 12.85
C GLN A 94 4.13 -3.83 13.54
N GLN A 95 4.16 -4.29 14.78
CA GLN A 95 2.95 -4.35 15.60
C GLN A 95 2.50 -2.93 15.95
N PRO A 96 1.21 -2.73 16.29
CA PRO A 96 0.74 -1.40 16.67
C PRO A 96 1.63 -0.78 17.75
N THR A 97 2.15 0.39 17.47
CA THR A 97 3.17 1.05 18.29
C THR A 97 2.94 2.55 18.29
N MET A 98 3.10 3.18 19.45
CA MET A 98 3.07 4.63 19.52
C MET A 98 4.44 5.18 19.09
N MET A 99 4.42 6.04 18.08
CA MET A 99 5.62 6.74 17.60
C MET A 99 5.43 8.24 17.74
N GLU A 100 6.43 9.02 17.38
CA GLU A 100 6.37 10.48 17.55
C GLU A 100 5.15 11.12 16.88
N PHE A 101 4.78 10.65 15.71
CA PHE A 101 3.66 11.24 14.95
C PHE A 101 2.29 10.68 15.33
N GLY A 102 2.24 9.56 16.03
CA GLY A 102 1.00 8.90 16.39
C GLY A 102 1.11 7.40 16.46
N TYR A 103 -0.04 6.74 16.46
CA TYR A 103 -0.14 5.30 16.60
C TYR A 103 -0.14 4.62 15.23
N THR A 104 0.67 3.58 15.05
CA THR A 104 0.89 3.01 13.73
C THR A 104 1.25 1.54 13.76
N GLY A 105 1.00 0.85 12.66
CA GLY A 105 1.45 -0.51 12.42
C GLY A 105 1.72 -0.68 10.92
N MET A 106 2.44 -1.73 10.57
CA MET A 106 2.90 -1.91 9.18
C MET A 106 2.87 -3.38 8.78
N ALA A 107 2.47 -3.62 7.53
CA ALA A 107 2.50 -4.92 6.91
C ALA A 107 3.17 -4.83 5.54
N LEU A 108 3.37 -5.96 4.90
CA LEU A 108 3.96 -6.05 3.56
C LEU A 108 2.94 -6.56 2.55
N ASP A 109 3.05 -6.07 1.32
CA ASP A 109 2.31 -6.63 0.20
C ASP A 109 3.04 -7.89 -0.32
N PRO A 110 2.51 -8.60 -1.34
CA PRO A 110 3.14 -9.83 -1.83
C PRO A 110 4.57 -9.68 -2.34
N ASP A 111 4.98 -8.49 -2.75
CA ASP A 111 6.33 -8.23 -3.25
C ASP A 111 7.25 -7.61 -2.21
N GLY A 112 6.74 -7.30 -1.02
CA GLY A 112 7.53 -6.67 0.03
C GLY A 112 7.42 -5.15 0.07
N HIS A 113 6.47 -4.57 -0.63
CA HIS A 113 6.18 -3.13 -0.49
C HIS A 113 5.53 -2.89 0.87
N ARG A 114 5.91 -1.81 1.53
CA ARG A 114 5.41 -1.49 2.87
C ARG A 114 4.05 -0.81 2.83
N LEU A 115 3.16 -1.28 3.70
CA LEU A 115 1.80 -0.76 3.87
C LEU A 115 1.65 -0.32 5.32
N ARG A 116 1.46 0.97 5.54
CA ARG A 116 1.34 1.55 6.88
C ARG A 116 -0.09 1.96 7.18
N LEU A 117 -0.61 1.52 8.33
CA LEU A 117 -1.82 2.08 8.93
C LEU A 117 -1.38 3.05 10.01
N TYR A 118 -1.98 4.24 10.05
CA TYR A 118 -1.58 5.21 11.07
C TYR A 118 -2.75 6.11 11.49
N CYS A 119 -2.67 6.56 12.73
CA CYS A 119 -3.55 7.55 13.31
C CYS A 119 -2.66 8.64 13.91
N LEU A 120 -2.80 9.86 13.44
CA LEU A 120 -2.01 10.98 13.98
C LEU A 120 -2.42 11.23 15.41
N GLY A 121 -1.45 11.45 16.27
CA GLY A 121 -1.69 11.84 17.66
C GLY A 121 -2.30 13.23 17.72
N ALA A 122 -2.85 13.58 18.88
CA ALA A 122 -3.19 14.95 19.17
C ALA A 122 -1.88 15.74 19.05
N GLY A 123 -1.82 16.65 18.10
CA GLY A 123 -0.62 17.45 17.89
C GLY A 123 -0.27 18.25 19.15
N PRO A 124 0.90 18.91 19.16
CA PRO A 124 1.23 19.80 20.26
C PRO A 124 0.17 20.88 20.31
N THR A 125 -0.47 20.97 21.42
CA THR A 125 -1.49 21.97 21.66
C THR A 125 -0.87 23.23 22.24
#